data_e2d1f3b94c3d8a40cf5966b282fd410d
#
_entry.id   e2d1f3b94c3d8a40cf5966b282fd410d
#
_cell.length_a   1.000
_cell.length_b   1.000
_cell.length_c   1.000
_cell.angle_alpha   90.00
_cell.angle_beta   90.00
_cell.angle_gamma   90.00
#
_symmetry.space_group_name_H-M   'P 1'
#
loop_
_entity.id
_entity.type
_entity.pdbx_description
1 polymer ?
#
loop_
_entity_poly.entity_id
_entity_poly.type
_entity_poly.pdbx_seq_one_letter_code
_entity_poly.pdbx_strand_id
1 'polypeptide(L)'
;MSDVQHGAFASFEEKWLAANPEQATVALFLAPEARLRSAAFGSLVHELEQAAFGLSEAQVAEVKIQWWRQELLAAASGSVRHPLSAVLFADPKTAQVDAADWMALCDGALAMRHVGAASDLESLLGEYSALYAPVARIETALFDAPIAGAVTSARLWAVSHLLLALRHLADVPERLPVPLDLLARHETTRSALAEAVPKRAELVRDHLGRLASTLQNALAEAPRAPLARRVRSRLDLALMQNAAHSADPLRAVVAQPGGARWKTLWWSWREARASART
;
A
#
# COMPACT_ATOMS: atom_id res chain seq x y z
N MET A 1 12.94 -19.93 -17.20
CA MET A 1 13.35 -18.50 -17.09
C MET A 1 14.87 -18.47 -17.29
N SER A 2 15.39 -17.56 -18.13
CA SER A 2 16.84 -17.41 -18.32
C SER A 2 17.48 -16.66 -17.16
N ASP A 3 18.81 -16.85 -16.91
CA ASP A 3 19.55 -16.14 -15.85
C ASP A 3 19.45 -14.61 -15.99
N VAL A 4 19.35 -14.10 -17.21
CA VAL A 4 19.17 -12.67 -17.52
C VAL A 4 17.79 -12.18 -17.03
N GLN A 5 16.74 -12.97 -17.16
CA GLN A 5 15.40 -12.61 -16.67
C GLN A 5 15.33 -12.63 -15.15
N HIS A 6 16.03 -13.55 -14.50
CA HIS A 6 16.15 -13.55 -13.03
C HIS A 6 16.87 -12.30 -12.51
N GLY A 7 17.99 -11.91 -13.12
CA GLY A 7 18.72 -10.70 -12.73
C GLY A 7 17.90 -9.41 -12.94
N ALA A 8 17.13 -9.34 -14.04
CA ALA A 8 16.28 -8.20 -14.31
C ALA A 8 15.11 -8.08 -13.30
N PHE A 9 14.47 -9.21 -12.91
CA PHE A 9 13.43 -9.21 -11.88
C PHE A 9 13.98 -8.80 -10.50
N ALA A 10 15.17 -9.28 -10.13
CA ALA A 10 15.81 -8.97 -8.85
C ALA A 10 15.92 -7.47 -8.59
N SER A 11 16.18 -6.66 -9.62
CA SER A 11 16.23 -5.19 -9.48
C SER A 11 14.88 -4.57 -9.07
N PHE A 12 13.75 -5.13 -9.50
CA PHE A 12 12.42 -4.69 -9.08
C PHE A 12 12.12 -5.13 -7.65
N GLU A 13 12.47 -6.37 -7.31
CA GLU A 13 12.34 -6.90 -5.96
C GLU A 13 13.17 -6.07 -4.95
N GLU A 14 14.42 -5.73 -5.27
CA GLU A 14 15.26 -4.87 -4.43
C GLU A 14 14.64 -3.50 -4.17
N LYS A 15 14.10 -2.83 -5.20
CA LYS A 15 13.41 -1.54 -5.05
C LYS A 15 12.19 -1.66 -4.15
N TRP A 16 11.38 -2.69 -4.37
CA TRP A 16 10.21 -2.95 -3.55
C TRP A 16 10.57 -3.24 -2.10
N LEU A 17 11.60 -4.08 -1.85
CA LEU A 17 12.08 -4.40 -0.50
C LEU A 17 12.73 -3.19 0.20
N ALA A 18 13.40 -2.30 -0.55
CA ALA A 18 13.92 -1.05 0.00
C ALA A 18 12.79 -0.15 0.52
N ALA A 19 11.65 -0.11 -0.19
CA ALA A 19 10.47 0.64 0.23
C ALA A 19 9.65 -0.09 1.32
N ASN A 20 9.71 -1.44 1.37
CA ASN A 20 8.92 -2.29 2.25
C ASN A 20 9.83 -3.34 2.96
N PRO A 21 10.77 -2.91 3.81
CA PRO A 21 11.80 -3.80 4.38
C PRO A 21 11.25 -4.92 5.25
N GLU A 22 10.04 -4.77 5.81
CA GLU A 22 9.36 -5.81 6.57
C GLU A 22 9.03 -7.04 5.73
N GLN A 23 8.86 -6.88 4.41
CA GLN A 23 8.49 -7.98 3.51
C GLN A 23 9.58 -9.06 3.40
N ALA A 24 10.84 -8.69 3.55
CA ALA A 24 11.94 -9.66 3.63
C ALA A 24 11.78 -10.61 4.83
N THR A 25 11.27 -10.11 5.96
CA THR A 25 10.99 -10.94 7.15
C THR A 25 9.72 -11.78 6.96
N VAL A 26 8.66 -11.18 6.39
CA VAL A 26 7.40 -11.90 6.11
C VAL A 26 7.65 -13.07 5.16
N ALA A 27 8.51 -12.90 4.16
CA ALA A 27 8.87 -13.93 3.19
C ALA A 27 9.40 -15.23 3.85
N LEU A 28 10.01 -15.16 5.04
CA LEU A 28 10.48 -16.34 5.77
C LEU A 28 9.34 -17.28 6.21
N PHE A 29 8.11 -16.78 6.29
CA PHE A 29 6.91 -17.49 6.71
C PHE A 29 6.01 -17.90 5.55
N LEU A 30 6.44 -17.68 4.31
CA LEU A 30 5.73 -18.05 3.09
C LEU A 30 6.39 -19.27 2.44
N ALA A 31 5.59 -20.13 1.81
CA ALA A 31 6.09 -21.16 0.92
C ALA A 31 6.86 -20.55 -0.27
N PRO A 32 7.82 -21.25 -0.89
CA PRO A 32 8.68 -20.69 -1.94
C PRO A 32 7.88 -20.03 -3.08
N GLU A 33 6.82 -20.67 -3.56
CA GLU A 33 5.96 -20.16 -4.64
C GLU A 33 5.20 -18.92 -4.21
N ALA A 34 4.63 -18.93 -2.99
CA ALA A 34 3.94 -17.76 -2.42
C ALA A 34 4.89 -16.59 -2.16
N ARG A 35 6.15 -16.86 -1.85
CA ARG A 35 7.21 -15.85 -1.66
C ARG A 35 7.50 -15.14 -2.98
N LEU A 36 7.75 -15.91 -4.04
CA LEU A 36 8.02 -15.36 -5.36
C LEU A 36 6.83 -14.57 -5.91
N ARG A 37 5.61 -15.09 -5.74
CA ARG A 37 4.36 -14.42 -6.08
C ARG A 37 4.20 -13.10 -5.32
N SER A 38 4.48 -13.09 -4.02
CA SER A 38 4.42 -11.88 -3.17
C SER A 38 5.40 -10.81 -3.64
N ALA A 39 6.63 -11.21 -3.98
CA ALA A 39 7.64 -10.30 -4.51
C ALA A 39 7.21 -9.72 -5.87
N ALA A 40 6.74 -10.57 -6.79
CA ALA A 40 6.33 -10.12 -8.12
C ALA A 40 5.10 -9.19 -8.06
N PHE A 41 4.05 -9.56 -7.32
CA PHE A 41 2.87 -8.73 -7.18
C PHE A 41 3.17 -7.43 -6.41
N GLY A 42 3.91 -7.52 -5.30
CA GLY A 42 4.33 -6.34 -4.53
C GLY A 42 5.16 -5.36 -5.34
N SER A 43 6.07 -5.87 -6.19
CA SER A 43 6.86 -5.03 -7.11
C SER A 43 5.99 -4.36 -8.17
N LEU A 44 4.98 -5.04 -8.72
CA LEU A 44 4.03 -4.46 -9.67
C LEU A 44 3.23 -3.31 -9.04
N VAL A 45 2.66 -3.55 -7.85
CA VAL A 45 1.92 -2.51 -7.12
C VAL A 45 2.82 -1.32 -6.83
N HIS A 46 4.06 -1.56 -6.38
CA HIS A 46 5.05 -0.51 -6.14
C HIS A 46 5.35 0.33 -7.39
N GLU A 47 5.55 -0.30 -8.56
CA GLU A 47 5.79 0.41 -9.82
C GLU A 47 4.60 1.30 -10.23
N LEU A 48 3.37 0.83 -10.00
CA LEU A 48 2.16 1.61 -10.26
C LEU A 48 1.97 2.74 -9.24
N GLU A 49 2.24 2.50 -7.96
CA GLU A 49 2.25 3.55 -6.93
C GLU A 49 3.30 4.63 -7.23
N GLN A 50 4.51 4.25 -7.66
CA GLN A 50 5.53 5.21 -8.08
C GLN A 50 5.08 6.04 -9.29
N ALA A 51 4.38 5.44 -10.24
CA ALA A 51 3.81 6.19 -11.37
C ALA A 51 2.67 7.10 -10.93
N ALA A 52 1.77 6.63 -10.04
CA ALA A 52 0.60 7.38 -9.58
C ALA A 52 0.98 8.56 -8.66
N PHE A 53 1.92 8.37 -7.74
CA PHE A 53 2.20 9.32 -6.65
C PHE A 53 3.61 9.92 -6.67
N GLY A 54 4.60 9.18 -7.21
CA GLY A 54 6.01 9.56 -7.14
C GLY A 54 6.49 10.44 -8.30
N LEU A 55 5.87 10.35 -9.47
CA LEU A 55 6.27 11.12 -10.65
C LEU A 55 5.61 12.51 -10.65
N SER A 56 6.43 13.56 -10.76
CA SER A 56 5.94 14.95 -10.82
C SER A 56 5.32 15.29 -12.18
N GLU A 57 5.87 14.75 -13.28
CA GLU A 57 5.38 14.99 -14.63
C GLU A 57 4.17 14.12 -14.95
N ALA A 58 3.00 14.73 -15.10
CA ALA A 58 1.74 14.03 -15.33
C ALA A 58 1.79 13.16 -16.59
N GLN A 59 2.30 13.68 -17.69
CA GLN A 59 2.39 12.97 -18.97
C GLN A 59 3.30 11.74 -18.89
N VAL A 60 4.44 11.81 -18.19
CA VAL A 60 5.35 10.67 -18.00
C VAL A 60 4.67 9.58 -17.17
N ALA A 61 3.95 9.98 -16.11
CA ALA A 61 3.18 9.07 -15.27
C ALA A 61 2.09 8.34 -16.07
N GLU A 62 1.31 9.07 -16.85
CA GLU A 62 0.25 8.51 -17.70
C GLU A 62 0.81 7.53 -18.72
N VAL A 63 1.87 7.91 -19.45
CA VAL A 63 2.54 7.02 -20.42
C VAL A 63 3.04 5.73 -19.74
N LYS A 64 3.64 5.83 -18.54
CA LYS A 64 4.11 4.66 -17.80
C LYS A 64 2.96 3.74 -17.39
N ILE A 65 1.84 4.30 -16.90
CA ILE A 65 0.67 3.50 -16.50
C ILE A 65 0.00 2.86 -17.72
N GLN A 66 -0.13 3.58 -18.83
CA GLN A 66 -0.67 3.04 -20.08
C GLN A 66 0.21 1.92 -20.65
N TRP A 67 1.54 2.06 -20.51
CA TRP A 67 2.46 0.98 -20.88
C TRP A 67 2.23 -0.26 -20.02
N TRP A 68 2.08 -0.13 -18.69
CA TRP A 68 1.74 -1.24 -17.81
C TRP A 68 0.39 -1.88 -18.17
N ARG A 69 -0.61 -1.06 -18.52
CA ARG A 69 -1.91 -1.56 -18.98
C ARG A 69 -1.76 -2.49 -20.19
N GLN A 70 -0.99 -2.06 -21.19
CA GLN A 70 -0.73 -2.87 -22.39
C GLN A 70 0.05 -4.16 -22.08
N GLU A 71 1.06 -4.07 -21.21
CA GLU A 71 1.85 -5.21 -20.79
C GLU A 71 1.01 -6.26 -20.04
N LEU A 72 0.20 -5.83 -19.07
CA LEU A 72 -0.66 -6.73 -18.29
C LEU A 72 -1.73 -7.39 -19.15
N LEU A 73 -2.32 -6.65 -20.10
CA LEU A 73 -3.28 -7.20 -21.06
C LEU A 73 -2.63 -8.24 -21.98
N ALA A 74 -1.45 -7.95 -22.49
CA ALA A 74 -0.68 -8.87 -23.33
C ALA A 74 -0.26 -10.12 -22.51
N ALA A 75 0.20 -9.94 -21.29
CA ALA A 75 0.60 -11.02 -20.40
C ALA A 75 -0.58 -11.95 -20.04
N ALA A 76 -1.76 -11.39 -19.77
CA ALA A 76 -2.97 -12.16 -19.53
C ALA A 76 -3.39 -13.00 -20.75
N SER A 77 -3.01 -12.60 -21.97
CA SER A 77 -3.22 -13.37 -23.20
C SER A 77 -2.03 -14.29 -23.57
N GLY A 78 -1.03 -14.42 -22.70
CA GLY A 78 0.14 -15.29 -22.89
C GLY A 78 1.32 -14.63 -23.62
N SER A 79 1.27 -13.31 -23.89
CA SER A 79 2.33 -12.58 -24.60
C SER A 79 3.09 -11.65 -23.63
N VAL A 80 4.04 -12.21 -22.87
CA VAL A 80 4.79 -11.52 -21.83
C VAL A 80 6.09 -10.93 -22.38
N ARG A 81 6.37 -9.66 -22.09
CA ARG A 81 7.58 -8.96 -22.55
C ARG A 81 8.44 -8.47 -21.38
N HIS A 82 7.85 -8.14 -20.24
CA HIS A 82 8.56 -7.56 -19.10
C HIS A 82 8.97 -8.64 -18.08
N PRO A 83 10.19 -8.59 -17.48
CA PRO A 83 10.66 -9.59 -16.53
C PRO A 83 9.76 -9.80 -15.32
N LEU A 84 9.19 -8.71 -14.78
CA LEU A 84 8.25 -8.78 -13.66
C LEU A 84 6.96 -9.50 -14.05
N SER A 85 6.36 -9.16 -15.21
CA SER A 85 5.19 -9.85 -15.73
C SER A 85 5.49 -11.33 -16.03
N ALA A 86 6.70 -11.63 -16.51
CA ALA A 86 7.11 -13.01 -16.78
C ALA A 86 7.10 -13.87 -15.50
N VAL A 87 7.58 -13.33 -14.39
CA VAL A 87 7.55 -14.00 -13.08
C VAL A 87 6.10 -14.13 -12.58
N LEU A 88 5.33 -13.05 -12.62
CA LEU A 88 3.98 -13.02 -12.09
C LEU A 88 3.04 -13.95 -12.86
N PHE A 89 3.05 -13.90 -14.19
CA PHE A 89 2.16 -14.70 -15.04
C PHE A 89 2.63 -16.15 -15.26
N ALA A 90 3.84 -16.50 -14.82
CA ALA A 90 4.26 -17.89 -14.71
C ALA A 90 3.61 -18.64 -13.53
N ASP A 91 3.09 -17.90 -12.53
CA ASP A 91 2.39 -18.49 -11.39
C ASP A 91 0.96 -18.89 -11.79
N PRO A 92 0.54 -20.16 -11.58
CA PRO A 92 -0.79 -20.63 -11.97
C PRO A 92 -1.94 -19.90 -11.26
N LYS A 93 -1.70 -19.30 -10.09
CA LYS A 93 -2.70 -18.48 -9.39
C LYS A 93 -3.08 -17.22 -10.17
N THR A 94 -2.21 -16.71 -11.01
CA THR A 94 -2.50 -15.55 -11.86
C THR A 94 -3.63 -15.81 -12.84
N ALA A 95 -3.82 -17.05 -13.27
CA ALA A 95 -4.94 -17.45 -14.13
C ALA A 95 -6.32 -17.36 -13.43
N GLN A 96 -6.35 -17.23 -12.10
CA GLN A 96 -7.58 -17.03 -11.31
C GLN A 96 -7.99 -15.55 -11.23
N VAL A 97 -7.12 -14.63 -11.65
CA VAL A 97 -7.38 -13.18 -11.64
C VAL A 97 -8.10 -12.80 -12.93
N ASP A 98 -9.25 -12.13 -12.79
CA ASP A 98 -9.96 -11.61 -13.94
C ASP A 98 -9.12 -10.57 -14.68
N ALA A 99 -9.10 -10.65 -16.02
CA ALA A 99 -8.45 -9.64 -16.85
C ALA A 99 -8.96 -8.23 -16.59
N ALA A 100 -10.24 -8.08 -16.23
CA ALA A 100 -10.84 -6.80 -15.84
C ALA A 100 -10.19 -6.21 -14.57
N ASP A 101 -9.72 -7.03 -13.62
CA ASP A 101 -9.05 -6.55 -12.41
C ASP A 101 -7.66 -5.98 -12.72
N TRP A 102 -6.93 -6.57 -13.68
CA TRP A 102 -5.66 -6.00 -14.15
C TRP A 102 -5.86 -4.65 -14.83
N MET A 103 -6.95 -4.49 -15.60
CA MET A 103 -7.29 -3.21 -16.22
C MET A 103 -7.72 -2.19 -15.18
N ALA A 104 -8.58 -2.58 -14.24
CA ALA A 104 -9.04 -1.72 -13.15
C ALA A 104 -7.87 -1.23 -12.26
N LEU A 105 -6.83 -2.06 -12.08
CA LEU A 105 -5.62 -1.67 -11.35
C LEU A 105 -4.91 -0.48 -12.03
N CYS A 106 -4.77 -0.51 -13.36
CA CYS A 106 -4.16 0.60 -14.11
C CYS A 106 -5.07 1.83 -14.16
N ASP A 107 -6.38 1.63 -14.34
CA ASP A 107 -7.36 2.73 -14.33
C ASP A 107 -7.39 3.42 -12.96
N GLY A 108 -7.30 2.64 -11.87
CA GLY A 108 -7.16 3.15 -10.52
C GLY A 108 -5.87 3.96 -10.31
N ALA A 109 -4.74 3.49 -10.84
CA ALA A 109 -3.48 4.23 -10.77
C ALA A 109 -3.56 5.58 -11.52
N LEU A 110 -4.26 5.62 -12.66
CA LEU A 110 -4.52 6.87 -13.39
C LEU A 110 -5.43 7.81 -12.60
N ALA A 111 -6.49 7.28 -11.97
CA ALA A 111 -7.41 8.07 -11.16
C ALA A 111 -6.70 8.77 -10.00
N MET A 112 -5.69 8.15 -9.41
CA MET A 112 -4.90 8.75 -8.31
C MET A 112 -4.13 10.01 -8.72
N ARG A 113 -3.93 10.26 -10.00
CA ARG A 113 -3.32 11.51 -10.49
C ARG A 113 -4.24 12.74 -10.32
N HIS A 114 -5.53 12.51 -10.12
CA HIS A 114 -6.57 13.55 -10.06
C HIS A 114 -7.29 13.60 -8.71
N VAL A 115 -6.71 12.98 -7.67
CA VAL A 115 -7.27 13.02 -6.31
C VAL A 115 -7.34 14.47 -5.81
N GLY A 116 -8.53 14.88 -5.43
CA GLY A 116 -8.83 16.22 -4.95
C GLY A 116 -8.76 16.38 -3.43
N ALA A 117 -9.40 17.42 -2.94
CA ALA A 117 -9.56 17.63 -1.50
C ALA A 117 -10.81 16.90 -1.01
N ALA A 118 -10.63 15.82 -0.26
CA ALA A 118 -11.73 15.07 0.32
C ALA A 118 -12.42 15.82 1.46
N SER A 119 -13.74 15.69 1.58
CA SER A 119 -14.52 16.35 2.64
C SER A 119 -14.22 15.80 4.03
N ASP A 120 -14.09 14.48 4.13
CA ASP A 120 -13.88 13.73 5.36
C ASP A 120 -13.02 12.48 5.11
N LEU A 121 -12.72 11.71 6.16
CA LEU A 121 -11.87 10.52 6.05
C LEU A 121 -12.50 9.42 5.19
N GLU A 122 -13.80 9.20 5.23
CA GLU A 122 -14.47 8.17 4.42
C GLU A 122 -14.42 8.53 2.93
N SER A 123 -14.64 9.80 2.59
CA SER A 123 -14.47 10.31 1.23
C SER A 123 -13.03 10.15 0.75
N LEU A 124 -12.05 10.46 1.61
CA LEU A 124 -10.63 10.28 1.30
C LEU A 124 -10.29 8.80 1.01
N LEU A 125 -10.73 7.89 1.88
CA LEU A 125 -10.54 6.45 1.69
C LEU A 125 -11.29 5.93 0.45
N GLY A 126 -12.46 6.51 0.14
CA GLY A 126 -13.23 6.24 -1.07
C GLY A 126 -12.45 6.58 -2.35
N GLU A 127 -11.79 7.73 -2.40
CA GLU A 127 -10.93 8.11 -3.51
C GLU A 127 -9.77 7.12 -3.70
N TYR A 128 -9.07 6.75 -2.62
CA TYR A 128 -7.99 5.77 -2.67
C TYR A 128 -8.46 4.35 -3.03
N SER A 129 -9.72 4.04 -2.81
CA SER A 129 -10.28 2.74 -3.18
C SER A 129 -10.30 2.51 -4.70
N ALA A 130 -10.23 3.55 -5.52
CA ALA A 130 -10.11 3.41 -6.98
C ALA A 130 -8.88 2.57 -7.37
N LEU A 131 -7.75 2.76 -6.68
CA LEU A 131 -6.53 1.95 -6.86
C LEU A 131 -6.55 0.68 -6.01
N TYR A 132 -6.92 0.80 -4.72
CA TYR A 132 -6.70 -0.30 -3.78
C TYR A 132 -7.80 -1.36 -3.77
N ALA A 133 -8.98 -1.10 -4.33
CA ALA A 133 -9.97 -2.14 -4.51
C ALA A 133 -9.54 -3.21 -5.54
N PRO A 134 -9.07 -2.85 -6.76
CA PRO A 134 -8.49 -3.85 -7.66
C PRO A 134 -7.24 -4.52 -7.10
N VAL A 135 -6.32 -3.79 -6.43
CA VAL A 135 -5.17 -4.39 -5.73
C VAL A 135 -5.63 -5.49 -4.77
N ALA A 136 -6.63 -5.21 -3.93
CA ALA A 136 -7.13 -6.16 -2.94
C ALA A 136 -7.84 -7.36 -3.58
N ARG A 137 -8.60 -7.18 -4.68
CA ARG A 137 -9.21 -8.30 -5.42
C ARG A 137 -8.16 -9.22 -6.03
N ILE A 138 -7.14 -8.66 -6.69
CA ILE A 138 -6.02 -9.42 -7.23
C ILE A 138 -5.27 -10.16 -6.09
N GLU A 139 -4.95 -9.45 -5.01
CA GLU A 139 -4.27 -10.03 -3.84
C GLU A 139 -5.07 -11.20 -3.26
N THR A 140 -6.40 -11.07 -3.11
CA THR A 140 -7.26 -12.16 -2.61
C THR A 140 -7.26 -13.38 -3.52
N ALA A 141 -7.29 -13.19 -4.83
CA ALA A 141 -7.21 -14.29 -5.81
C ALA A 141 -5.84 -14.98 -5.78
N LEU A 142 -4.75 -14.21 -5.74
CA LEU A 142 -3.38 -14.73 -5.73
C LEU A 142 -3.05 -15.53 -4.46
N PHE A 143 -3.65 -15.19 -3.32
CA PHE A 143 -3.32 -15.79 -2.02
C PHE A 143 -4.47 -16.59 -1.40
N ASP A 144 -5.47 -17.00 -2.21
CA ASP A 144 -6.62 -17.79 -1.77
C ASP A 144 -7.38 -17.19 -0.57
N ALA A 145 -7.39 -15.86 -0.47
CA ALA A 145 -8.13 -15.18 0.57
C ALA A 145 -9.62 -15.05 0.18
N PRO A 146 -10.54 -14.96 1.16
CA PRO A 146 -11.97 -14.82 0.85
C PRO A 146 -12.26 -13.51 0.11
N ILE A 147 -12.91 -13.58 -1.03
CA ILE A 147 -13.29 -12.42 -1.85
C ILE A 147 -14.17 -11.41 -1.08
N ALA A 148 -15.01 -11.91 -0.17
CA ALA A 148 -15.81 -11.06 0.72
C ALA A 148 -14.97 -10.09 1.57
N GLY A 149 -13.70 -10.41 1.81
CA GLY A 149 -12.76 -9.54 2.53
C GLY A 149 -12.04 -8.51 1.65
N ALA A 150 -12.26 -8.49 0.33
CA ALA A 150 -11.52 -7.61 -0.57
C ALA A 150 -11.76 -6.13 -0.28
N VAL A 151 -13.00 -5.72 0.03
CA VAL A 151 -13.32 -4.32 0.39
C VAL A 151 -12.56 -3.89 1.64
N THR A 152 -12.56 -4.73 2.67
CA THR A 152 -11.83 -4.45 3.92
C THR A 152 -10.31 -4.48 3.69
N SER A 153 -9.82 -5.39 2.84
CA SER A 153 -8.41 -5.45 2.44
C SER A 153 -7.98 -4.19 1.68
N ALA A 154 -8.84 -3.65 0.81
CA ALA A 154 -8.60 -2.37 0.14
C ALA A 154 -8.44 -1.22 1.15
N ARG A 155 -9.23 -1.21 2.21
CA ARG A 155 -9.12 -0.23 3.30
C ARG A 155 -7.79 -0.36 4.06
N LEU A 156 -7.31 -1.59 4.29
CA LEU A 156 -5.98 -1.82 4.87
C LEU A 156 -4.87 -1.20 3.98
N TRP A 157 -4.97 -1.38 2.65
CA TRP A 157 -4.05 -0.79 1.69
C TRP A 157 -4.09 0.74 1.71
N ALA A 158 -5.28 1.33 1.62
CA ALA A 158 -5.47 2.77 1.59
C ALA A 158 -4.92 3.46 2.84
N VAL A 159 -5.18 2.93 4.04
CA VAL A 159 -4.65 3.49 5.29
C VAL A 159 -3.13 3.37 5.36
N SER A 160 -2.55 2.23 4.94
CA SER A 160 -1.09 2.07 4.87
C SER A 160 -0.46 3.09 3.93
N HIS A 161 -1.10 3.36 2.78
CA HIS A 161 -0.63 4.37 1.84
C HIS A 161 -0.74 5.80 2.39
N LEU A 162 -1.84 6.14 3.04
CA LEU A 162 -2.01 7.45 3.68
C LEU A 162 -0.93 7.70 4.74
N LEU A 163 -0.59 6.68 5.55
CA LEU A 163 0.52 6.77 6.49
C LEU A 163 1.87 6.97 5.78
N LEU A 164 2.09 6.29 4.66
CA LEU A 164 3.29 6.47 3.85
C LEU A 164 3.35 7.88 3.24
N ALA A 165 2.22 8.41 2.77
CA ALA A 165 2.13 9.77 2.25
C ALA A 165 2.43 10.81 3.32
N LEU A 166 1.98 10.62 4.57
CA LEU A 166 2.36 11.49 5.69
C LEU A 166 3.87 11.54 5.92
N ARG A 167 4.56 10.41 5.72
CA ARG A 167 6.02 10.33 5.84
C ARG A 167 6.73 11.09 4.70
N HIS A 168 6.31 10.86 3.47
CA HIS A 168 6.95 11.42 2.29
C HIS A 168 6.68 12.93 2.12
N LEU A 169 5.54 13.40 2.61
CA LEU A 169 5.13 14.80 2.52
C LEU A 169 5.39 15.60 3.82
N ALA A 170 6.12 15.04 4.77
CA ALA A 170 6.38 15.67 6.06
C ALA A 170 7.13 17.01 5.95
N ASP A 171 7.98 17.15 4.93
CA ASP A 171 8.72 18.38 4.64
C ASP A 171 7.91 19.41 3.81
N VAL A 172 6.71 19.01 3.34
CA VAL A 172 5.77 19.83 2.56
C VAL A 172 4.37 19.68 3.18
N PRO A 173 4.17 20.13 4.44
CA PRO A 173 2.96 19.81 5.22
C PRO A 173 1.66 20.33 4.63
N GLU A 174 1.70 21.36 3.79
CA GLU A 174 0.55 21.88 3.06
C GLU A 174 0.01 20.89 2.00
N ARG A 175 0.80 19.86 1.66
CA ARG A 175 0.41 18.79 0.72
C ARG A 175 -0.06 17.51 1.41
N LEU A 176 -0.06 17.47 2.75
CA LEU A 176 -0.51 16.29 3.48
C LEU A 176 -1.95 15.90 3.10
N PRO A 177 -2.25 14.61 2.93
CA PRO A 177 -3.58 14.11 2.60
C PRO A 177 -4.51 14.17 3.82
N VAL A 178 -4.85 15.39 4.22
CA VAL A 178 -5.72 15.69 5.36
C VAL A 178 -7.09 16.10 4.83
N PRO A 179 -8.20 15.51 5.32
CA PRO A 179 -9.54 15.87 4.91
C PRO A 179 -9.98 17.26 5.44
N LEU A 180 -10.95 17.87 4.73
CA LEU A 180 -11.39 19.25 5.02
C LEU A 180 -12.07 19.38 6.39
N ASP A 181 -12.85 18.37 6.82
CA ASP A 181 -13.51 18.35 8.13
C ASP A 181 -12.50 18.45 9.28
N LEU A 182 -11.32 17.87 9.10
CA LEU A 182 -10.26 17.90 10.09
C LEU A 182 -9.59 19.27 10.15
N LEU A 183 -9.35 19.89 8.99
CA LEU A 183 -8.85 21.27 8.92
C LEU A 183 -9.83 22.24 9.60
N ALA A 184 -11.13 22.12 9.31
CA ALA A 184 -12.17 22.95 9.90
C ALA A 184 -12.26 22.74 11.41
N ARG A 185 -12.19 21.49 11.91
CA ARG A 185 -12.22 21.17 13.35
C ARG A 185 -11.09 21.81 14.12
N HIS A 186 -9.89 21.87 13.53
CA HIS A 186 -8.71 22.48 14.13
C HIS A 186 -8.54 23.98 13.77
N GLU A 187 -9.58 24.57 13.16
CA GLU A 187 -9.57 25.99 12.76
C GLU A 187 -8.27 26.40 12.07
N THR A 188 -7.85 25.59 11.07
CA THR A 188 -6.60 25.78 10.34
C THR A 188 -6.81 25.62 8.82
N THR A 189 -5.80 25.99 8.05
CA THR A 189 -5.78 25.86 6.59
C THR A 189 -4.61 24.98 6.14
N ARG A 190 -4.65 24.46 4.92
CA ARG A 190 -3.53 23.68 4.36
C ARG A 190 -2.22 24.47 4.38
N SER A 191 -2.25 25.75 4.00
CA SER A 191 -1.06 26.60 4.01
C SER A 191 -0.50 26.82 5.43
N ALA A 192 -1.35 26.89 6.43
CA ALA A 192 -0.92 27.04 7.82
C ALA A 192 -0.25 25.77 8.38
N LEU A 193 -0.42 24.61 7.75
CA LEU A 193 0.30 23.39 8.14
C LEU A 193 1.80 23.46 7.89
N ALA A 194 2.27 24.36 7.00
CA ALA A 194 3.69 24.59 6.77
C ALA A 194 4.40 25.15 8.01
N GLU A 195 3.68 25.92 8.84
CA GLU A 195 4.23 26.48 10.06
C GLU A 195 4.32 25.41 11.17
N ALA A 196 5.42 25.43 11.94
CA ALA A 196 5.63 24.52 13.06
C ALA A 196 4.83 24.97 14.30
N VAL A 197 3.51 24.87 14.23
CA VAL A 197 2.60 25.32 15.29
C VAL A 197 1.99 24.15 16.07
N PRO A 198 1.61 24.31 17.32
CA PRO A 198 0.91 23.30 18.13
C PRO A 198 -0.32 22.72 17.42
N LYS A 199 -1.08 23.55 16.70
CA LYS A 199 -2.26 23.13 15.92
C LYS A 199 -1.96 22.04 14.89
N ARG A 200 -0.78 22.09 14.19
CA ARG A 200 -0.37 21.02 13.28
C ARG A 200 -0.17 19.70 14.03
N ALA A 201 0.46 19.75 15.19
CA ALA A 201 0.69 18.53 15.98
C ALA A 201 -0.63 17.93 16.49
N GLU A 202 -1.58 18.75 16.91
CA GLU A 202 -2.91 18.31 17.34
C GLU A 202 -3.71 17.71 16.18
N LEU A 203 -3.71 18.39 15.02
CA LEU A 203 -4.38 17.92 13.81
C LEU A 203 -3.80 16.57 13.33
N VAL A 204 -2.48 16.45 13.26
CA VAL A 204 -1.84 15.19 12.84
C VAL A 204 -2.10 14.08 13.86
N ARG A 205 -2.14 14.38 15.15
CA ARG A 205 -2.51 13.40 16.19
C ARG A 205 -3.93 12.90 16.02
N ASP A 206 -4.91 13.78 15.79
CA ASP A 206 -6.31 13.40 15.53
C ASP A 206 -6.40 12.56 14.25
N HIS A 207 -5.71 12.98 13.17
CA HIS A 207 -5.69 12.23 11.92
C HIS A 207 -5.12 10.81 12.09
N LEU A 208 -3.98 10.67 12.77
CA LEU A 208 -3.38 9.36 13.09
C LEU A 208 -4.32 8.51 13.96
N GLY A 209 -5.02 9.11 14.91
CA GLY A 209 -6.00 8.43 15.75
C GLY A 209 -7.17 7.85 14.94
N ARG A 210 -7.71 8.63 13.99
CA ARG A 210 -8.78 8.19 13.08
C ARG A 210 -8.29 7.07 12.14
N LEU A 211 -7.12 7.23 11.53
CA LEU A 211 -6.51 6.21 10.68
C LEU A 211 -6.24 4.91 11.47
N ALA A 212 -5.73 5.02 12.69
CA ALA A 212 -5.49 3.87 13.56
C ALA A 212 -6.78 3.11 13.91
N SER A 213 -7.86 3.83 14.24
CA SER A 213 -9.17 3.24 14.51
C SER A 213 -9.73 2.53 13.28
N THR A 214 -9.65 3.17 12.11
CA THR A 214 -10.07 2.56 10.84
C THR A 214 -9.28 1.28 10.54
N LEU A 215 -7.94 1.33 10.71
CA LEU A 215 -7.07 0.18 10.46
C LEU A 215 -7.35 -0.97 11.44
N GLN A 216 -7.59 -0.66 12.71
CA GLN A 216 -7.91 -1.64 13.73
C GLN A 216 -9.22 -2.37 13.44
N ASN A 217 -10.27 -1.63 13.04
CA ASN A 217 -11.56 -2.19 12.65
C ASN A 217 -11.41 -3.08 11.40
N ALA A 218 -10.75 -2.59 10.36
CA ALA A 218 -10.51 -3.35 9.14
C ALA A 218 -9.71 -4.64 9.40
N LEU A 219 -8.72 -4.62 10.29
CA LEU A 219 -7.98 -5.83 10.70
C LEU A 219 -8.87 -6.86 11.43
N ALA A 220 -9.83 -6.41 12.21
CA ALA A 220 -10.77 -7.30 12.90
C ALA A 220 -11.76 -7.93 11.90
N GLU A 221 -12.19 -7.19 10.88
CA GLU A 221 -13.13 -7.63 9.84
C GLU A 221 -12.48 -8.52 8.77
N ALA A 222 -11.15 -8.43 8.56
CA ALA A 222 -10.41 -9.21 7.56
C ALA A 222 -9.37 -10.15 8.18
N PRO A 223 -9.77 -11.11 9.06
CA PRO A 223 -8.82 -11.98 9.74
C PRO A 223 -8.07 -12.94 8.80
N ARG A 224 -8.60 -13.15 7.58
CA ARG A 224 -8.02 -14.00 6.53
C ARG A 224 -7.35 -13.22 5.41
N ALA A 225 -7.13 -11.92 5.57
CA ALA A 225 -6.31 -11.16 4.62
C ALA A 225 -4.90 -11.79 4.51
N PRO A 226 -4.22 -11.65 3.35
CA PRO A 226 -2.88 -12.22 3.15
C PRO A 226 -1.89 -11.84 4.24
N LEU A 227 -0.97 -12.78 4.60
CA LEU A 227 -0.02 -12.60 5.70
C LEU A 227 0.74 -11.28 5.61
N ALA A 228 1.27 -10.98 4.43
CA ALA A 228 2.01 -9.75 4.18
C ALA A 228 1.21 -8.49 4.55
N ARG A 229 -0.08 -8.46 4.16
CA ARG A 229 -0.99 -7.34 4.43
C ARG A 229 -1.27 -7.20 5.91
N ARG A 230 -1.55 -8.29 6.61
CA ARG A 230 -1.82 -8.24 8.06
C ARG A 230 -0.61 -7.78 8.85
N VAL A 231 0.59 -8.31 8.55
CA VAL A 231 1.83 -7.90 9.23
C VAL A 231 2.10 -6.42 9.00
N ARG A 232 2.02 -5.94 7.76
CA ARG A 232 2.17 -4.51 7.44
C ARG A 232 1.19 -3.67 8.24
N SER A 233 -0.09 -4.01 8.22
CA SER A 233 -1.12 -3.26 8.94
C SER A 233 -0.91 -3.24 10.46
N ARG A 234 -0.38 -4.33 11.07
CA ARG A 234 0.00 -4.35 12.49
C ARG A 234 1.15 -3.40 12.80
N LEU A 235 2.15 -3.33 11.92
CA LEU A 235 3.27 -2.40 12.07
C LEU A 235 2.83 -0.94 11.90
N ASP A 236 1.98 -0.66 10.92
CA ASP A 236 1.41 0.65 10.68
C ASP A 236 0.54 1.11 11.86
N LEU A 237 -0.30 0.23 12.41
CA LEU A 237 -1.11 0.53 13.59
C LEU A 237 -0.23 0.89 14.79
N ALA A 238 0.80 0.11 15.06
CA ALA A 238 1.74 0.38 16.15
C ALA A 238 2.50 1.70 15.94
N LEU A 239 2.89 2.01 14.69
CA LEU A 239 3.53 3.27 14.34
C LEU A 239 2.62 4.47 14.58
N MET A 240 1.37 4.43 14.10
CA MET A 240 0.39 5.50 14.28
C MET A 240 0.10 5.75 15.77
N GLN A 241 -0.11 4.68 16.55
CA GLN A 241 -0.35 4.78 17.99
C GLN A 241 0.84 5.40 18.73
N ASN A 242 2.07 4.96 18.44
CA ASN A 242 3.26 5.51 19.06
C ASN A 242 3.49 6.98 18.67
N ALA A 243 3.31 7.32 17.39
CA ALA A 243 3.49 8.67 16.90
C ALA A 243 2.47 9.65 17.49
N ALA A 244 1.22 9.22 17.67
CA ALA A 244 0.18 10.04 18.26
C ALA A 244 0.49 10.48 19.71
N HIS A 245 1.30 9.73 20.44
CA HIS A 245 1.74 10.08 21.81
C HIS A 245 2.97 10.99 21.85
N SER A 246 3.59 11.29 20.69
CA SER A 246 4.77 12.16 20.65
C SER A 246 4.40 13.65 20.69
N ALA A 247 5.38 14.50 21.05
CA ALA A 247 5.22 15.96 21.01
C ALA A 247 5.02 16.45 19.57
N ASP A 248 5.74 15.88 18.60
CA ASP A 248 5.55 16.11 17.16
C ASP A 248 5.22 14.78 16.45
N PRO A 249 3.92 14.48 16.26
CA PRO A 249 3.48 13.24 15.66
C PRO A 249 3.97 13.05 14.22
N LEU A 250 4.06 14.12 13.43
CA LEU A 250 4.52 14.06 12.05
C LEU A 250 5.99 13.64 11.97
N ARG A 251 6.85 14.27 12.78
CA ARG A 251 8.27 13.86 12.88
C ARG A 251 8.44 12.46 13.42
N ALA A 252 7.59 12.04 14.36
CA ALA A 252 7.63 10.69 14.91
C ALA A 252 7.31 9.62 13.86
N VAL A 253 6.38 9.90 12.94
CA VAL A 253 6.08 9.01 11.79
C VAL A 253 7.29 8.89 10.86
N VAL A 254 8.01 9.99 10.63
CA VAL A 254 9.24 10.01 9.79
C VAL A 254 10.39 9.28 10.45
N ALA A 255 10.62 9.52 11.74
CA ALA A 255 11.79 9.03 12.48
C ALA A 255 11.78 7.51 12.73
N GLN A 256 10.63 6.84 12.61
CA GLN A 256 10.51 5.41 12.80
C GLN A 256 10.39 4.67 11.44
N PRO A 257 11.49 4.44 10.71
CA PRO A 257 11.46 3.59 9.52
C PRO A 257 11.15 2.16 9.94
N GLY A 258 10.04 1.62 9.46
CA GLY A 258 9.58 0.23 9.59
C GLY A 258 10.06 -0.50 10.83
N GLY A 259 9.19 -0.84 11.74
CA GLY A 259 9.42 -1.32 13.11
C GLY A 259 10.68 -2.16 13.34
N ALA A 260 11.16 -2.18 14.57
CA ALA A 260 12.33 -2.98 14.94
C ALA A 260 12.21 -4.40 14.37
N ARG A 261 13.26 -4.93 13.77
CA ARG A 261 13.26 -6.26 13.08
C ARG A 261 12.63 -7.38 13.91
N TRP A 262 12.82 -7.36 15.24
CA TRP A 262 12.22 -8.34 16.15
C TRP A 262 10.70 -8.19 16.26
N LYS A 263 10.13 -6.98 16.17
CA LYS A 263 8.67 -6.75 16.15
C LYS A 263 8.07 -7.31 14.86
N THR A 264 8.74 -7.09 13.73
CA THR A 264 8.33 -7.66 12.44
C THR A 264 8.34 -9.19 12.50
N LEU A 265 9.42 -9.79 13.03
CA LEU A 265 9.54 -11.24 13.17
C LEU A 265 8.42 -11.80 14.08
N TRP A 266 8.17 -11.16 15.22
CA TRP A 266 7.13 -11.57 16.16
C TRP A 266 5.73 -11.48 15.55
N TRP A 267 5.40 -10.37 14.84
CA TRP A 267 4.12 -10.24 14.16
C TRP A 267 3.98 -11.26 13.02
N SER A 268 5.02 -11.48 12.22
CA SER A 268 5.01 -12.47 11.14
C SER A 268 4.76 -13.88 11.67
N TRP A 269 5.44 -14.27 12.73
CA TRP A 269 5.23 -15.56 13.39
C TRP A 269 3.81 -15.69 13.96
N ARG A 270 3.34 -14.69 14.68
CA ARG A 270 2.00 -14.68 15.29
C ARG A 270 0.90 -14.79 14.25
N GLU A 271 0.96 -13.99 13.22
CA GLU A 271 -0.04 -13.96 12.15
C GLU A 271 0.01 -15.24 11.30
N ALA A 272 1.20 -15.80 11.02
CA ALA A 272 1.34 -17.07 10.33
C ALA A 272 0.71 -18.23 11.13
N ARG A 273 0.93 -18.27 12.45
CA ARG A 273 0.29 -19.29 13.32
C ARG A 273 -1.23 -19.13 13.41
N ALA A 274 -1.74 -17.91 13.38
CA ALA A 274 -3.17 -17.67 13.37
C ALA A 274 -3.81 -18.22 12.09
N SER A 275 -3.16 -18.04 10.92
CA SER A 275 -3.62 -18.57 9.63
C SER A 275 -3.63 -20.11 9.57
N ALA A 276 -2.69 -20.78 10.25
CA ALA A 276 -2.62 -22.24 10.26
C ALA A 276 -3.70 -22.92 11.13
N ARG A 277 -4.46 -22.16 11.91
CA ARG A 277 -5.52 -22.65 12.81
C ARG A 277 -6.93 -22.44 12.28
N THR A 278 -7.09 -21.68 11.22
CA THR A 278 -8.36 -21.39 10.52
C THR A 278 -8.46 -22.12 9.21
#